data_0bd145f30166af9c8ffa40450dcddec0
#
_entry.id   0bd145f30166af9c8ffa40450dcddec0
#
_cell.length_a   1.000
_cell.length_b   1.000
_cell.length_c   1.000
_cell.angle_alpha   90.00
_cell.angle_beta   90.00
_cell.angle_gamma   90.00
#
_symmetry.space_group_name_H-M   'P 1'
#
loop_
_entity.id
_entity.type
_entity.pdbx_description
1 polymer ?
#
loop_
_entity_poly.entity_id
_entity_poly.type
_entity_poly.pdbx_seq_one_letter_code
_entity_poly.pdbx_strand_id
1 'polypeptide(L)'
;MKKVVCKRIRFVFLAFLLAQTSCIVRHRQIPLDQRMLPAKTASKEDLFRGLQERSNQIRTLLGSVTMDISGGGKQTGVLTEYRQTSGYVFVDRPNNIRIKALAPLVLSTVLDMVSDGREYRISVPVKNWWMEGDVNVRINSKNPIADLRPKDFLDGLFVDVNPYLNKPQIKRTFTEQTEGRRSFYVFTFFDVSGESPEARTLEKVWIDRSDDLEVSRKQMFREDGRMEADVEYSNYHSEAGVKFPEIVQIYRPIEDLTLKLTFLTTKINEPLQDNTFELERPEGSELLQVAQ
;
A
#
# COMPACT_ATOMS: atom_id res chain seq x y z
N MET A 1 6.84 -7.29 85.86
CA MET A 1 7.65 -7.63 84.67
C MET A 1 6.85 -8.17 83.44
N LYS A 2 5.81 -8.97 83.61
CA LYS A 2 5.02 -9.54 82.48
C LYS A 2 4.31 -8.52 81.58
N LYS A 3 3.80 -7.42 82.08
CA LYS A 3 3.07 -6.41 81.25
C LYS A 3 3.95 -5.55 80.32
N VAL A 4 5.21 -5.36 80.66
CA VAL A 4 6.17 -4.57 79.83
C VAL A 4 6.68 -5.36 78.68
N VAL A 5 6.89 -6.68 78.81
CA VAL A 5 7.32 -7.57 77.76
C VAL A 5 6.24 -7.73 76.66
N CYS A 6 4.98 -7.84 77.09
CA CYS A 6 3.84 -7.98 76.17
C CYS A 6 3.63 -6.69 75.32
N LYS A 7 3.89 -5.51 75.85
CA LYS A 7 3.80 -4.24 75.15
C LYS A 7 4.91 -4.09 74.09
N ARG A 8 6.15 -4.54 74.37
CA ARG A 8 7.28 -4.50 73.50
C ARG A 8 7.09 -5.50 72.31
N ILE A 9 6.56 -6.69 72.54
CA ILE A 9 6.27 -7.70 71.53
C ILE A 9 5.18 -7.19 70.56
N ARG A 10 4.14 -6.54 71.05
CA ARG A 10 3.11 -5.92 70.18
C ARG A 10 3.66 -4.79 69.33
N PHE A 11 4.60 -4.00 69.81
CA PHE A 11 5.21 -2.92 69.05
C PHE A 11 6.15 -3.44 67.96
N VAL A 12 6.91 -4.52 68.21
CA VAL A 12 7.76 -5.18 67.25
C VAL A 12 6.92 -5.87 66.16
N PHE A 13 5.78 -6.48 66.51
CA PHE A 13 4.87 -7.10 65.54
C PHE A 13 4.19 -6.06 64.67
N LEU A 14 3.81 -4.90 65.20
CA LEU A 14 3.23 -3.80 64.45
C LEU A 14 4.26 -3.16 63.50
N ALA A 15 5.51 -2.99 63.94
CA ALA A 15 6.61 -2.50 63.12
C ALA A 15 6.96 -3.48 61.97
N PHE A 16 6.86 -4.81 62.20
CA PHE A 16 7.08 -5.84 61.17
C PHE A 16 5.96 -5.89 60.16
N LEU A 17 4.68 -5.65 60.53
CA LEU A 17 3.56 -5.52 59.62
C LEU A 17 3.66 -4.27 58.72
N LEU A 18 4.18 -3.16 59.22
CA LEU A 18 4.39 -1.93 58.46
C LEU A 18 5.57 -2.04 57.46
N ALA A 19 6.55 -2.95 57.71
CA ALA A 19 7.66 -3.18 56.81
C ALA A 19 7.29 -4.01 55.55
N GLN A 20 6.12 -4.65 55.55
CA GLN A 20 5.65 -5.45 54.42
C GLN A 20 4.99 -4.64 53.31
N THR A 21 4.74 -3.34 53.52
CA THR A 21 4.09 -2.48 52.48
C THR A 21 5.06 -1.84 51.51
N SER A 22 6.38 -2.12 51.61
CA SER A 22 7.36 -1.58 50.68
C SER A 22 7.52 -2.45 49.45
N CYS A 23 7.19 -1.86 48.29
CA CYS A 23 7.50 -2.31 46.94
C CYS A 23 6.58 -3.36 46.29
N ILE A 24 5.30 -3.02 46.16
CA ILE A 24 4.44 -3.65 45.15
C ILE A 24 4.76 -3.12 43.73
N VAL A 25 5.35 -1.94 43.61
CA VAL A 25 5.65 -1.31 42.32
C VAL A 25 7.12 -1.54 41.96
N ARG A 26 7.38 -2.32 40.94
CA ARG A 26 8.70 -2.53 40.35
C ARG A 26 8.82 -1.72 39.08
N HIS A 27 9.69 -0.73 39.03
CA HIS A 27 10.03 0.01 37.84
C HIS A 27 11.15 -0.74 37.08
N ARG A 28 10.89 -1.08 35.80
CA ARG A 28 11.89 -1.63 34.88
C ARG A 28 12.05 -0.68 33.71
N GLN A 29 13.27 -0.31 33.40
CA GLN A 29 13.56 0.45 32.17
C GLN A 29 13.44 -0.50 30.98
N ILE A 30 12.64 -0.08 30.00
CA ILE A 30 12.51 -0.78 28.72
C ILE A 30 13.58 -0.22 27.79
N PRO A 31 14.38 -1.08 27.10
CA PRO A 31 15.37 -0.67 26.10
C PRO A 31 14.75 0.24 25.02
N LEU A 32 15.53 1.15 24.44
CA LEU A 32 15.05 2.11 23.45
C LEU A 32 14.46 1.44 22.20
N ASP A 33 15.03 0.32 21.77
CA ASP A 33 14.57 -0.50 20.66
C ASP A 33 13.20 -1.16 20.86
N GLN A 34 12.71 -1.20 22.12
CA GLN A 34 11.40 -1.74 22.49
C GLN A 34 10.37 -0.66 22.81
N ARG A 35 10.76 0.62 22.85
CA ARG A 35 9.84 1.72 23.14
C ARG A 35 9.05 2.10 21.91
N MET A 36 7.83 2.62 22.14
CA MET A 36 7.04 3.24 21.09
C MET A 36 7.79 4.39 20.44
N LEU A 37 7.67 4.54 19.14
CA LEU A 37 8.19 5.69 18.43
C LEU A 37 7.38 6.94 18.79
N PRO A 38 8.00 8.13 18.79
CA PRO A 38 7.27 9.39 18.96
C PRO A 38 6.16 9.50 17.91
N ALA A 39 4.96 9.86 18.34
CA ALA A 39 3.79 9.91 17.49
C ALA A 39 3.23 11.33 17.42
N LYS A 40 3.06 11.86 16.19
CA LYS A 40 2.40 13.13 15.93
C LYS A 40 0.90 13.02 16.17
N THR A 41 0.27 14.14 16.53
CA THR A 41 -1.17 14.24 16.70
C THR A 41 -1.74 15.19 15.67
N ALA A 42 -2.86 14.80 15.05
CA ALA A 42 -3.61 15.62 14.12
C ALA A 42 -5.11 15.36 14.28
N SER A 43 -5.95 16.31 13.90
CA SER A 43 -7.40 16.11 13.90
C SER A 43 -7.81 15.20 12.74
N LYS A 44 -8.92 14.46 12.92
CA LYS A 44 -9.51 13.64 11.86
C LYS A 44 -9.82 14.46 10.61
N GLU A 45 -10.30 15.68 10.80
CA GLU A 45 -10.69 16.60 9.74
C GLU A 45 -9.47 17.05 8.92
N ASP A 46 -8.37 17.39 9.58
CA ASP A 46 -7.13 17.80 8.91
C ASP A 46 -6.49 16.64 8.16
N LEU A 47 -6.47 15.45 8.76
CA LEU A 47 -5.96 14.24 8.11
C LEU A 47 -6.77 13.90 6.86
N PHE A 48 -8.11 13.99 6.93
CA PHE A 48 -8.96 13.68 5.78
C PHE A 48 -8.81 14.73 4.67
N ARG A 49 -8.70 16.02 5.04
CA ARG A 49 -8.38 17.09 4.08
C ARG A 49 -7.04 16.84 3.40
N GLY A 50 -6.02 16.45 4.16
CA GLY A 50 -4.71 16.08 3.61
C GLY A 50 -4.79 14.92 2.62
N LEU A 51 -5.62 13.90 2.86
CA LEU A 51 -5.85 12.81 1.89
C LEU A 51 -6.51 13.32 0.61
N GLN A 52 -7.50 14.23 0.71
CA GLN A 52 -8.16 14.84 -0.46
C GLN A 52 -7.20 15.71 -1.28
N GLU A 53 -6.39 16.51 -0.61
CA GLU A 53 -5.37 17.33 -1.27
C GLU A 53 -4.37 16.45 -2.01
N ARG A 54 -3.84 15.41 -1.39
CA ARG A 54 -2.93 14.43 -2.03
C ARG A 54 -3.57 13.75 -3.23
N SER A 55 -4.86 13.40 -3.15
CA SER A 55 -5.59 12.81 -4.28
C SER A 55 -5.54 13.68 -5.53
N ASN A 56 -5.44 15.01 -5.36
CA ASN A 56 -5.52 15.99 -6.45
C ASN A 56 -4.17 16.61 -6.83
N GLN A 57 -3.12 16.41 -6.00
CA GLN A 57 -1.82 17.07 -6.22
C GLN A 57 -1.07 16.57 -7.45
N ILE A 58 -1.23 15.30 -7.80
CA ILE A 58 -0.50 14.68 -8.91
C ILE A 58 -1.47 14.40 -10.04
N ARG A 59 -1.27 15.07 -11.17
CA ARG A 59 -1.94 14.82 -12.43
C ARG A 59 -1.08 13.91 -13.31
N THR A 60 0.15 14.33 -13.58
CA THR A 60 1.08 13.54 -14.39
C THR A 60 2.26 13.08 -13.55
N LEU A 61 2.76 11.89 -13.84
CA LEU A 61 3.96 11.31 -13.24
C LEU A 61 4.80 10.66 -14.33
N LEU A 62 6.08 11.02 -14.38
CA LEU A 62 7.11 10.30 -15.10
C LEU A 62 8.14 9.82 -14.08
N GLY A 63 8.31 8.50 -13.95
CA GLY A 63 9.28 7.89 -13.06
C GLY A 63 10.21 6.94 -13.78
N SER A 64 11.53 7.03 -13.54
CA SER A 64 12.42 5.91 -13.79
C SER A 64 12.43 5.02 -12.55
N VAL A 65 12.32 3.70 -12.73
CA VAL A 65 12.10 2.76 -11.65
C VAL A 65 12.97 1.52 -11.78
N THR A 66 13.26 0.92 -10.63
CA THR A 66 13.60 -0.51 -10.55
C THR A 66 12.37 -1.27 -10.11
N MET A 67 12.09 -2.38 -10.79
CA MET A 67 10.94 -3.25 -10.55
C MET A 67 11.40 -4.62 -10.09
N ASP A 68 10.84 -5.11 -8.99
CA ASP A 68 10.94 -6.50 -8.55
C ASP A 68 9.53 -7.11 -8.60
N ILE A 69 9.37 -8.20 -9.34
CA ILE A 69 8.10 -8.90 -9.49
C ILE A 69 8.30 -10.34 -9.03
N SER A 70 7.42 -10.82 -8.19
CA SER A 70 7.42 -12.22 -7.76
C SER A 70 6.00 -12.75 -7.65
N GLY A 71 5.80 -14.02 -8.01
CA GLY A 71 4.46 -14.61 -7.92
C GLY A 71 4.43 -16.11 -8.10
N GLY A 72 3.27 -16.71 -7.78
CA GLY A 72 2.95 -18.12 -8.00
C GLY A 72 3.39 -19.08 -6.90
N GLY A 73 4.20 -18.65 -5.94
CA GLY A 73 4.78 -19.55 -4.93
C GLY A 73 3.76 -20.31 -4.09
N LYS A 74 2.69 -19.64 -3.66
CA LYS A 74 1.63 -20.25 -2.83
C LYS A 74 0.65 -21.08 -3.64
N GLN A 75 0.40 -20.70 -4.91
CA GLN A 75 -0.58 -21.36 -5.77
C GLN A 75 0.01 -22.58 -6.50
N THR A 76 1.23 -22.44 -7.02
CA THR A 76 1.85 -23.45 -7.89
C THR A 76 2.95 -24.25 -7.22
N GLY A 77 3.42 -23.81 -6.04
CA GLY A 77 4.61 -24.34 -5.37
C GLY A 77 5.92 -23.88 -6.02
N VAL A 78 5.87 -23.11 -7.10
CA VAL A 78 7.04 -22.56 -7.81
C VAL A 78 6.99 -21.06 -7.81
N LEU A 79 7.94 -20.42 -7.14
CA LEU A 79 8.09 -18.97 -7.11
C LEU A 79 8.80 -18.51 -8.38
N THR A 80 8.14 -17.65 -9.17
CA THR A 80 8.74 -16.97 -10.31
C THR A 80 9.13 -15.55 -9.89
N GLU A 81 10.39 -15.20 -10.09
CA GLU A 81 10.92 -13.88 -9.71
C GLU A 81 11.60 -13.20 -10.90
N TYR A 82 11.29 -11.91 -11.07
CA TYR A 82 11.97 -10.98 -11.96
C TYR A 82 12.52 -9.86 -11.10
N ARG A 83 13.83 -9.85 -10.89
CA ARG A 83 14.49 -8.91 -9.96
C ARG A 83 15.26 -7.84 -10.72
N GLN A 84 15.27 -6.63 -10.14
CA GLN A 84 16.05 -5.48 -10.59
C GLN A 84 15.86 -5.14 -12.09
N THR A 85 14.64 -5.29 -12.58
CA THR A 85 14.29 -4.87 -13.93
C THR A 85 14.15 -3.36 -13.95
N SER A 86 15.01 -2.66 -14.69
CA SER A 86 14.89 -1.22 -14.88
C SER A 86 13.69 -0.88 -15.76
N GLY A 87 13.14 0.31 -15.61
CA GLY A 87 12.01 0.71 -16.45
C GLY A 87 11.52 2.13 -16.21
N TYR A 88 10.37 2.40 -16.79
CA TYR A 88 9.69 3.68 -16.71
C TYR A 88 8.21 3.49 -16.40
N VAL A 89 7.69 4.41 -15.61
CA VAL A 89 6.26 4.55 -15.33
C VAL A 89 5.82 5.93 -15.78
N PHE A 90 4.80 5.99 -16.63
CA PHE A 90 4.16 7.22 -17.08
C PHE A 90 2.70 7.17 -16.65
N VAL A 91 2.22 8.25 -16.07
CA VAL A 91 0.81 8.38 -15.65
C VAL A 91 0.28 9.73 -16.08
N ASP A 92 -0.94 9.77 -16.63
CA ASP A 92 -1.78 10.96 -16.74
C ASP A 92 -3.16 10.60 -16.17
N ARG A 93 -3.38 11.06 -14.95
CA ARG A 93 -4.60 10.74 -14.19
C ARG A 93 -5.83 11.41 -14.83
N PRO A 94 -7.00 10.78 -14.71
CA PRO A 94 -7.28 9.67 -13.78
C PRO A 94 -7.01 8.26 -14.34
N ASN A 95 -6.78 8.07 -15.63
CA ASN A 95 -6.93 6.76 -16.27
C ASN A 95 -5.72 6.25 -17.02
N ASN A 96 -4.86 7.16 -17.52
CA ASN A 96 -3.78 6.74 -18.42
C ASN A 96 -2.55 6.30 -17.64
N ILE A 97 -2.04 5.12 -17.98
CA ILE A 97 -0.78 4.60 -17.45
C ILE A 97 -0.02 3.83 -18.54
N ARG A 98 1.30 4.01 -18.58
CA ARG A 98 2.23 3.17 -19.32
C ARG A 98 3.34 2.70 -18.40
N ILE A 99 3.67 1.41 -18.50
CA ILE A 99 4.80 0.82 -17.79
C ILE A 99 5.66 0.10 -18.81
N LYS A 100 6.93 0.47 -18.83
CA LYS A 100 7.93 -0.12 -19.72
C LYS A 100 9.04 -0.73 -18.89
N ALA A 101 9.23 -2.05 -19.00
CA ALA A 101 10.30 -2.77 -18.34
C ALA A 101 11.39 -3.13 -19.35
N LEU A 102 12.65 -2.96 -18.96
CA LEU A 102 13.84 -3.16 -19.78
C LEU A 102 14.68 -4.31 -19.23
N ALA A 103 15.22 -5.13 -20.12
CA ALA A 103 16.16 -6.17 -19.73
C ALA A 103 17.42 -5.55 -19.10
N PRO A 104 17.94 -6.14 -18.00
CA PRO A 104 19.22 -5.73 -17.45
C PRO A 104 20.34 -5.81 -18.53
N LEU A 105 21.26 -4.86 -18.49
CA LEU A 105 22.46 -4.75 -19.35
C LEU A 105 22.21 -4.38 -20.82
N VAL A 106 21.23 -4.95 -21.49
CA VAL A 106 20.98 -4.69 -22.94
C VAL A 106 19.91 -3.64 -23.20
N LEU A 107 19.20 -3.21 -22.17
CA LEU A 107 18.13 -2.20 -22.20
C LEU A 107 17.05 -2.42 -23.25
N SER A 108 16.92 -3.68 -23.76
CA SER A 108 15.83 -4.05 -24.65
C SER A 108 14.52 -4.13 -23.87
N THR A 109 13.42 -3.73 -24.50
CA THR A 109 12.09 -3.84 -23.88
C THR A 109 11.71 -5.31 -23.69
N VAL A 110 11.40 -5.67 -22.45
CA VAL A 110 10.89 -7.01 -22.08
C VAL A 110 9.39 -7.03 -21.85
N LEU A 111 8.85 -5.88 -21.42
CA LEU A 111 7.43 -5.65 -21.19
C LEU A 111 7.12 -4.20 -21.52
N ASP A 112 6.07 -3.95 -22.28
CA ASP A 112 5.49 -2.62 -22.48
C ASP A 112 3.97 -2.74 -22.37
N MET A 113 3.37 -2.01 -21.41
CA MET A 113 1.95 -2.06 -21.19
C MET A 113 1.37 -0.66 -21.07
N VAL A 114 0.19 -0.47 -21.66
CA VAL A 114 -0.56 0.78 -21.59
C VAL A 114 -2.01 0.52 -21.23
N SER A 115 -2.66 1.51 -20.61
CA SER A 115 -4.11 1.55 -20.43
C SER A 115 -4.60 2.99 -20.47
N ASP A 116 -5.83 3.17 -20.97
CA ASP A 116 -6.60 4.41 -20.94
C ASP A 116 -7.75 4.39 -19.91
N GLY A 117 -7.78 3.34 -19.09
CA GLY A 117 -8.82 3.12 -18.08
C GLY A 117 -10.05 2.36 -18.60
N ARG A 118 -10.14 2.07 -19.89
CA ARG A 118 -11.16 1.22 -20.52
C ARG A 118 -10.53 -0.04 -21.06
N GLU A 119 -9.50 0.13 -21.86
CA GLU A 119 -8.74 -0.95 -22.49
C GLU A 119 -7.30 -0.96 -22.02
N TYR A 120 -6.68 -2.10 -22.12
CA TYR A 120 -5.24 -2.23 -21.96
C TYR A 120 -4.62 -2.97 -23.12
N ARG A 121 -3.33 -2.70 -23.37
CA ARG A 121 -2.48 -3.38 -24.34
C ARG A 121 -1.16 -3.71 -23.67
N ILE A 122 -0.70 -4.94 -23.87
CA ILE A 122 0.56 -5.44 -23.31
C ILE A 122 1.33 -6.14 -24.39
N SER A 123 2.58 -5.72 -24.57
CA SER A 123 3.56 -6.36 -25.44
C SER A 123 4.65 -7.01 -24.60
N VAL A 124 4.96 -8.28 -24.88
CA VAL A 124 6.09 -9.02 -24.30
C VAL A 124 7.02 -9.46 -25.45
N PRO A 125 7.91 -8.57 -25.94
CA PRO A 125 8.69 -8.81 -27.18
C PRO A 125 9.54 -10.08 -27.13
N VAL A 126 10.16 -10.39 -25.98
CA VAL A 126 11.00 -11.59 -25.80
C VAL A 126 10.24 -12.90 -25.98
N LYS A 127 8.92 -12.90 -25.89
CA LYS A 127 8.04 -14.05 -26.13
C LYS A 127 7.21 -13.91 -27.39
N ASN A 128 7.35 -12.80 -28.10
CA ASN A 128 6.51 -12.41 -29.22
C ASN A 128 5.01 -12.38 -28.93
N TRP A 129 4.63 -12.03 -27.69
CA TRP A 129 3.25 -12.00 -27.23
C TRP A 129 2.65 -10.60 -27.27
N TRP A 130 1.37 -10.57 -27.63
CA TRP A 130 0.49 -9.43 -27.54
C TRP A 130 -0.77 -9.79 -26.77
N MET A 131 -1.18 -8.95 -25.85
CA MET A 131 -2.42 -9.07 -25.08
C MET A 131 -3.15 -7.75 -25.14
N GLU A 132 -4.46 -7.80 -25.30
CA GLU A 132 -5.34 -6.64 -25.22
C GLU A 132 -6.69 -7.05 -24.64
N GLY A 133 -7.35 -6.13 -23.94
CA GLY A 133 -8.63 -6.41 -23.31
C GLY A 133 -9.19 -5.24 -22.53
N ASP A 134 -10.40 -5.44 -22.01
CA ASP A 134 -11.07 -4.51 -21.10
C ASP A 134 -10.44 -4.60 -19.70
N VAL A 135 -10.21 -3.44 -19.06
CA VAL A 135 -9.57 -3.36 -17.74
C VAL A 135 -10.39 -4.02 -16.62
N ASN A 136 -11.69 -4.18 -16.81
CA ASN A 136 -12.60 -4.79 -15.84
C ASN A 136 -12.66 -6.32 -15.98
N VAL A 137 -12.22 -6.88 -17.10
CA VAL A 137 -12.17 -8.34 -17.31
C VAL A 137 -10.96 -8.91 -16.58
N ARG A 138 -11.21 -9.88 -15.71
CA ARG A 138 -10.14 -10.55 -14.95
C ARG A 138 -9.67 -11.79 -15.67
N ILE A 139 -8.38 -11.87 -15.88
CA ILE A 139 -7.72 -13.06 -16.41
C ILE A 139 -7.37 -13.93 -15.21
N ASN A 140 -7.71 -15.20 -15.26
CA ASN A 140 -7.23 -16.18 -14.28
C ASN A 140 -6.15 -17.03 -14.99
N SER A 141 -4.96 -16.48 -15.09
CA SER A 141 -3.83 -17.13 -15.77
C SER A 141 -2.93 -17.84 -14.75
N LYS A 142 -2.30 -18.94 -15.20
CA LYS A 142 -1.22 -19.57 -14.44
C LYS A 142 0.12 -18.79 -14.53
N ASN A 143 0.15 -17.72 -15.33
CA ASN A 143 1.32 -16.90 -15.54
C ASN A 143 1.18 -15.57 -14.81
N PRO A 144 1.98 -15.28 -13.78
CA PRO A 144 1.90 -14.03 -13.02
C PRO A 144 2.00 -12.75 -13.85
N ILE A 145 2.74 -12.79 -14.98
CA ILE A 145 2.86 -11.62 -15.89
C ILE A 145 1.54 -11.36 -16.63
N ALA A 146 0.82 -12.41 -17.01
CA ALA A 146 -0.47 -12.26 -17.69
C ALA A 146 -1.57 -11.72 -16.76
N ASP A 147 -1.38 -11.88 -15.45
CA ASP A 147 -2.30 -11.34 -14.44
C ASP A 147 -1.97 -9.88 -14.04
N LEU A 148 -0.85 -9.32 -14.54
CA LEU A 148 -0.51 -7.91 -14.37
C LEU A 148 -1.40 -7.04 -15.24
N ARG A 149 -2.18 -6.18 -14.62
CA ARG A 149 -3.00 -5.19 -15.32
C ARG A 149 -2.50 -3.78 -15.05
N PRO A 150 -2.44 -2.92 -16.06
CA PRO A 150 -2.02 -1.53 -15.88
C PRO A 150 -2.83 -0.80 -14.79
N LYS A 151 -4.13 -1.08 -14.69
CA LYS A 151 -5.01 -0.52 -13.65
C LYS A 151 -4.55 -0.85 -12.24
N ASP A 152 -4.06 -2.05 -11.99
CA ASP A 152 -3.60 -2.48 -10.66
C ASP A 152 -2.40 -1.66 -10.19
N PHE A 153 -1.54 -1.26 -11.14
CA PHE A 153 -0.42 -0.34 -10.86
C PHE A 153 -0.95 1.07 -10.55
N LEU A 154 -1.86 1.58 -11.39
CA LEU A 154 -2.41 2.92 -11.20
C LEU A 154 -3.11 3.03 -9.84
N ASP A 155 -3.95 2.06 -9.50
CA ASP A 155 -4.64 2.00 -8.22
C ASP A 155 -3.65 1.84 -7.05
N GLY A 156 -2.54 1.13 -7.24
CA GLY A 156 -1.49 0.96 -6.23
C GLY A 156 -0.61 2.20 -6.03
N LEU A 157 -0.33 2.97 -7.09
CA LEU A 157 0.58 4.11 -7.03
C LEU A 157 0.03 5.30 -6.24
N PHE A 158 -1.29 5.47 -6.22
CA PHE A 158 -1.93 6.64 -5.64
C PHE A 158 -2.98 6.26 -4.58
N VAL A 159 -3.04 7.08 -3.53
CA VAL A 159 -4.17 7.06 -2.60
C VAL A 159 -5.17 8.07 -3.09
N ASP A 160 -6.28 7.61 -3.68
CA ASP A 160 -7.33 8.45 -4.21
C ASP A 160 -8.65 8.24 -3.47
N VAL A 161 -9.04 9.23 -2.66
CA VAL A 161 -10.29 9.21 -1.91
C VAL A 161 -11.46 9.85 -2.65
N ASN A 162 -11.21 10.48 -3.81
CA ASN A 162 -12.25 11.14 -4.61
C ASN A 162 -13.41 10.23 -5.00
N PRO A 163 -13.19 8.94 -5.36
CA PRO A 163 -14.27 8.02 -5.68
C PRO A 163 -15.28 7.81 -4.54
N TYR A 164 -14.89 8.13 -3.30
CA TYR A 164 -15.72 7.94 -2.10
C TYR A 164 -16.44 9.22 -1.66
N LEU A 165 -16.11 10.35 -2.28
CA LEU A 165 -16.73 11.63 -1.96
C LEU A 165 -18.12 11.77 -2.59
N ASN A 166 -18.99 12.52 -1.92
CA ASN A 166 -20.32 12.87 -2.41
C ASN A 166 -21.23 11.67 -2.75
N LYS A 167 -20.93 10.49 -2.20
CA LYS A 167 -21.74 9.29 -2.31
C LYS A 167 -22.41 8.99 -0.97
N PRO A 168 -23.72 9.18 -0.80
CA PRO A 168 -24.39 9.03 0.50
C PRO A 168 -24.31 7.60 1.06
N GLN A 169 -24.18 6.58 0.20
CA GLN A 169 -24.01 5.20 0.57
C GLN A 169 -22.59 4.87 1.05
N ILE A 170 -21.59 5.70 0.74
CA ILE A 170 -20.22 5.48 1.22
C ILE A 170 -20.05 6.18 2.57
N LYS A 171 -19.69 5.39 3.57
CA LYS A 171 -19.38 5.86 4.92
C LYS A 171 -17.90 5.64 5.21
N ARG A 172 -17.40 6.33 6.23
CA ARG A 172 -16.02 6.14 6.70
C ARG A 172 -15.96 6.09 8.22
N THR A 173 -15.07 5.26 8.74
CA THR A 173 -14.66 5.28 10.14
C THR A 173 -13.24 5.81 10.26
N PHE A 174 -12.91 6.21 11.46
CA PHE A 174 -11.57 6.66 11.85
C PHE A 174 -11.20 6.00 13.16
N THR A 175 -10.03 5.37 13.20
CA THR A 175 -9.53 4.67 14.38
C THR A 175 -8.04 4.92 14.55
N GLU A 176 -7.55 4.78 15.78
CA GLU A 176 -6.13 4.70 16.08
C GLU A 176 -5.74 3.23 16.23
N GLN A 177 -4.61 2.86 15.66
CA GLN A 177 -4.05 1.51 15.74
C GLN A 177 -2.57 1.56 16.11
N THR A 178 -2.10 0.50 16.75
CA THR A 178 -0.70 0.33 17.10
C THR A 178 -0.23 -1.01 16.56
N GLU A 179 0.84 -0.99 15.77
CA GLU A 179 1.48 -2.19 15.22
C GLU A 179 2.98 -2.13 15.57
N GLY A 180 3.44 -3.09 16.36
CA GLY A 180 4.82 -3.09 16.87
C GLY A 180 5.10 -1.83 17.67
N ARG A 181 6.01 -0.98 17.19
CA ARG A 181 6.43 0.28 17.84
C ARG A 181 5.82 1.53 17.19
N ARG A 182 5.04 1.37 16.12
CA ARG A 182 4.45 2.46 15.35
C ARG A 182 2.97 2.64 15.69
N SER A 183 2.52 3.86 15.65
CA SER A 183 1.11 4.23 15.83
C SER A 183 0.56 4.82 14.55
N PHE A 184 -0.68 4.49 14.22
CA PHE A 184 -1.32 4.87 12.97
C PHE A 184 -2.68 5.49 13.23
N TYR A 185 -3.07 6.41 12.36
CA TYR A 185 -4.45 6.75 12.12
C TYR A 185 -4.95 5.94 10.94
N VAL A 186 -6.14 5.33 11.06
CA VAL A 186 -6.70 4.48 10.01
C VAL A 186 -8.07 4.99 9.60
N PHE A 187 -8.20 5.35 8.33
CA PHE A 187 -9.49 5.55 7.68
C PHE A 187 -9.96 4.25 7.04
N THR A 188 -11.21 3.87 7.29
CA THR A 188 -11.85 2.75 6.59
C THR A 188 -13.06 3.29 5.84
N PHE A 189 -13.11 3.07 4.53
CA PHE A 189 -14.24 3.39 3.67
C PHE A 189 -15.07 2.13 3.44
N PHE A 190 -16.39 2.26 3.52
CA PHE A 190 -17.30 1.13 3.35
C PHE A 190 -18.62 1.56 2.71
N ASP A 191 -19.19 0.66 1.94
CA ASP A 191 -20.47 0.81 1.27
C ASP A 191 -21.59 0.22 2.10
N VAL A 192 -22.68 0.97 2.27
CA VAL A 192 -23.89 0.56 3.00
C VAL A 192 -25.12 0.49 2.08
N SER A 193 -24.93 0.43 0.76
CA SER A 193 -26.01 0.43 -0.23
C SER A 193 -26.72 -0.93 -0.39
N GLY A 194 -26.13 -2.02 0.15
CA GLY A 194 -26.68 -3.36 0.00
C GLY A 194 -27.96 -3.57 0.80
N GLU A 195 -28.78 -4.54 0.39
CA GLU A 195 -29.95 -5.01 1.15
C GLU A 195 -29.56 -5.73 2.45
N SER A 196 -28.31 -6.18 2.53
CA SER A 196 -27.74 -6.76 3.76
C SER A 196 -27.50 -5.66 4.80
N PRO A 197 -27.72 -5.92 6.11
CA PRO A 197 -27.32 -5.01 7.17
C PRO A 197 -25.80 -4.90 7.32
N GLU A 198 -25.04 -5.67 6.55
CA GLU A 198 -23.56 -5.69 6.58
C GLU A 198 -22.97 -4.60 5.69
N ALA A 199 -22.08 -3.81 6.26
CA ALA A 199 -21.31 -2.84 5.51
C ALA A 199 -20.15 -3.54 4.76
N ARG A 200 -20.01 -3.27 3.46
CA ARG A 200 -18.93 -3.80 2.63
C ARG A 200 -17.71 -2.87 2.70
N THR A 201 -16.60 -3.37 3.20
CA THR A 201 -15.34 -2.61 3.18
C THR A 201 -14.85 -2.42 1.75
N LEU A 202 -14.49 -1.19 1.40
CA LEU A 202 -13.93 -0.81 0.10
C LEU A 202 -12.42 -0.63 0.18
N GLU A 203 -11.98 0.20 1.12
CA GLU A 203 -10.57 0.58 1.27
C GLU A 203 -10.25 0.92 2.72
N LYS A 204 -9.01 0.65 3.12
CA LYS A 204 -8.41 1.14 4.36
C LYS A 204 -7.12 1.88 4.04
N VAL A 205 -6.90 3.01 4.72
CA VAL A 205 -5.70 3.85 4.56
C VAL A 205 -5.08 4.10 5.93
N TRP A 206 -3.80 3.74 6.08
CA TRP A 206 -3.01 3.96 7.28
C TRP A 206 -2.13 5.19 7.11
N ILE A 207 -2.22 6.11 8.04
CA ILE A 207 -1.39 7.30 8.14
C ILE A 207 -0.46 7.09 9.33
N ASP A 208 0.85 7.08 9.09
CA ASP A 208 1.84 6.83 10.12
C ASP A 208 2.10 8.08 10.95
N ARG A 209 1.87 7.96 12.25
CA ARG A 209 2.07 9.05 13.21
C ARG A 209 3.54 9.31 13.53
N SER A 210 4.40 8.34 13.28
CA SER A 210 5.85 8.44 13.53
C SER A 210 6.64 8.87 12.28
N ASP A 211 5.98 8.92 11.12
CA ASP A 211 6.60 9.29 9.83
C ASP A 211 5.85 10.46 9.18
N ASP A 212 5.90 11.60 9.82
CA ASP A 212 5.37 12.89 9.35
C ASP A 212 3.91 12.88 8.87
N LEU A 213 3.08 11.97 9.40
CA LEU A 213 1.69 11.76 8.99
C LEU A 213 1.57 11.38 7.50
N GLU A 214 2.56 10.64 6.98
CA GLU A 214 2.51 10.09 5.63
C GLU A 214 1.64 8.84 5.57
N VAL A 215 1.06 8.59 4.39
CA VAL A 215 0.36 7.32 4.16
C VAL A 215 1.40 6.21 4.08
N SER A 216 1.31 5.22 4.94
CA SER A 216 2.24 4.09 4.96
C SER A 216 1.66 2.83 4.34
N ARG A 217 0.34 2.71 4.28
CA ARG A 217 -0.33 1.51 3.77
C ARG A 217 -1.72 1.81 3.24
N LYS A 218 -2.13 1.06 2.22
CA LYS A 218 -3.49 1.03 1.69
C LYS A 218 -3.92 -0.41 1.42
N GLN A 219 -5.13 -0.76 1.82
CA GLN A 219 -5.75 -2.05 1.46
C GLN A 219 -7.02 -1.81 0.66
N MET A 220 -7.18 -2.54 -0.44
CA MET A 220 -8.36 -2.52 -1.29
C MET A 220 -9.07 -3.87 -1.22
N PHE A 221 -10.41 -3.83 -1.27
CA PHE A 221 -11.25 -5.02 -1.11
C PHE A 221 -12.20 -5.17 -2.29
N ARG A 222 -12.43 -6.42 -2.70
CA ARG A 222 -13.40 -6.81 -3.73
C ARG A 222 -14.82 -6.78 -3.20
N GLU A 223 -15.78 -6.92 -4.10
CA GLU A 223 -17.21 -7.00 -3.75
C GLU A 223 -17.55 -8.19 -2.84
N ASP A 224 -16.82 -9.28 -2.96
CA ASP A 224 -16.95 -10.48 -2.11
C ASP A 224 -16.23 -10.36 -0.74
N GLY A 225 -15.68 -9.20 -0.43
CA GLY A 225 -14.97 -8.91 0.83
C GLY A 225 -13.53 -9.41 0.88
N ARG A 226 -13.04 -10.13 -0.15
CA ARG A 226 -11.64 -10.56 -0.19
C ARG A 226 -10.71 -9.37 -0.46
N MET A 227 -9.54 -9.40 0.16
CA MET A 227 -8.50 -8.41 -0.10
C MET A 227 -8.02 -8.52 -1.54
N GLU A 228 -8.15 -7.43 -2.28
CA GLU A 228 -7.67 -7.32 -3.66
C GLU A 228 -6.20 -6.97 -3.72
N ALA A 229 -5.80 -5.97 -2.94
CA ALA A 229 -4.41 -5.55 -2.83
C ALA A 229 -4.10 -5.00 -1.45
N ASP A 230 -2.85 -5.18 -1.04
CA ASP A 230 -2.22 -4.56 0.12
C ASP A 230 -1.01 -3.79 -0.39
N VAL A 231 -1.01 -2.48 -0.21
CA VAL A 231 0.01 -1.59 -0.76
C VAL A 231 0.73 -0.88 0.37
N GLU A 232 2.05 -0.96 0.37
CA GLU A 232 2.91 -0.26 1.31
C GLU A 232 3.68 0.85 0.61
N TYR A 233 3.80 1.98 1.30
CA TYR A 233 4.49 3.18 0.84
C TYR A 233 5.59 3.54 1.84
N SER A 234 6.79 3.86 1.34
CA SER A 234 7.90 4.26 2.20
C SER A 234 8.91 5.18 1.51
N ASN A 235 9.78 5.78 2.31
CA ASN A 235 10.85 6.67 1.86
C ASN A 235 10.31 7.86 1.06
N TYR A 236 9.42 8.64 1.69
CA TYR A 236 8.84 9.81 1.05
C TYR A 236 9.90 10.88 0.78
N HIS A 237 9.91 11.42 -0.43
CA HIS A 237 10.70 12.57 -0.85
C HIS A 237 9.76 13.64 -1.44
N SER A 238 10.28 14.87 -1.54
CA SER A 238 9.54 15.98 -2.13
C SER A 238 10.08 16.30 -3.51
N GLU A 239 9.20 16.30 -4.52
CA GLU A 239 9.47 16.72 -5.88
C GLU A 239 8.50 17.83 -6.26
N ALA A 240 9.03 18.99 -6.67
CA ALA A 240 8.22 20.18 -6.98
C ALA A 240 7.21 20.56 -5.86
N GLY A 241 7.56 20.35 -4.59
CA GLY A 241 6.71 20.62 -3.43
C GLY A 241 5.64 19.55 -3.16
N VAL A 242 5.58 18.48 -3.95
CA VAL A 242 4.67 17.35 -3.76
C VAL A 242 5.42 16.17 -3.16
N LYS A 243 4.90 15.59 -2.08
CA LYS A 243 5.47 14.40 -1.46
C LYS A 243 5.04 13.16 -2.22
N PHE A 244 6.02 12.32 -2.59
CA PHE A 244 5.81 11.06 -3.28
C PHE A 244 6.69 9.95 -2.67
N PRO A 245 6.20 8.70 -2.54
CA PRO A 245 6.99 7.60 -1.98
C PRO A 245 8.05 7.14 -3.00
N GLU A 246 9.28 6.95 -2.55
CA GLU A 246 10.34 6.31 -3.35
C GLU A 246 10.03 4.83 -3.57
N ILE A 247 9.45 4.17 -2.56
CA ILE A 247 9.14 2.74 -2.63
C ILE A 247 7.63 2.53 -2.52
N VAL A 248 7.08 1.82 -3.52
CA VAL A 248 5.70 1.33 -3.53
C VAL A 248 5.74 -0.19 -3.69
N GLN A 249 5.21 -0.92 -2.72
CA GLN A 249 5.11 -2.37 -2.75
C GLN A 249 3.64 -2.78 -2.78
N ILE A 250 3.25 -3.51 -3.81
CA ILE A 250 1.87 -3.96 -4.05
C ILE A 250 1.87 -5.48 -3.89
N TYR A 251 1.13 -5.99 -2.92
CA TYR A 251 0.84 -7.40 -2.76
C TYR A 251 -0.61 -7.70 -3.16
N ARG A 252 -0.80 -8.66 -4.05
CA ARG A 252 -2.11 -9.13 -4.52
C ARG A 252 -2.30 -10.58 -4.06
N PRO A 253 -2.97 -10.80 -2.94
CA PRO A 253 -3.05 -12.12 -2.31
C PRO A 253 -3.80 -13.16 -3.14
N ILE A 254 -4.76 -12.75 -3.97
CA ILE A 254 -5.57 -13.66 -4.78
C ILE A 254 -4.76 -14.20 -5.95
N GLU A 255 -3.98 -13.36 -6.58
CA GLU A 255 -3.09 -13.71 -7.70
C GLU A 255 -1.73 -14.24 -7.21
N ASP A 256 -1.49 -14.20 -5.87
CA ASP A 256 -0.18 -14.51 -5.27
C ASP A 256 0.97 -13.75 -5.95
N LEU A 257 0.77 -12.45 -6.11
CA LEU A 257 1.68 -11.57 -6.83
C LEU A 257 2.19 -10.47 -5.92
N THR A 258 3.49 -10.25 -5.92
CA THR A 258 4.13 -9.07 -5.30
C THR A 258 4.86 -8.28 -6.37
N LEU A 259 4.61 -6.98 -6.40
CA LEU A 259 5.32 -6.01 -7.22
C LEU A 259 5.92 -4.97 -6.29
N LYS A 260 7.22 -4.73 -6.41
CA LYS A 260 7.90 -3.63 -5.75
C LYS A 260 8.45 -2.68 -6.81
N LEU A 261 8.09 -1.41 -6.70
CA LEU A 261 8.61 -0.31 -7.49
C LEU A 261 9.52 0.53 -6.59
N THR A 262 10.75 0.75 -7.02
CA THR A 262 11.66 1.71 -6.41
C THR A 262 11.91 2.83 -7.41
N PHE A 263 11.41 4.03 -7.13
CA PHE A 263 11.56 5.20 -7.97
C PHE A 263 12.96 5.79 -7.80
N LEU A 264 13.72 5.81 -8.88
CA LEU A 264 15.07 6.39 -8.93
C LEU A 264 15.01 7.89 -9.22
N THR A 265 14.07 8.27 -10.08
CA THR A 265 13.75 9.67 -10.39
C THR A 265 12.24 9.80 -10.57
N THR A 266 11.70 10.95 -10.19
CA THR A 266 10.30 11.31 -10.43
C THR A 266 10.23 12.73 -11.00
N LYS A 267 9.30 12.93 -11.92
CA LYS A 267 8.88 14.24 -12.43
C LYS A 267 7.36 14.30 -12.30
N ILE A 268 6.90 15.26 -11.52
CA ILE A 268 5.50 15.40 -11.16
C ILE A 268 4.93 16.63 -11.85
N ASN A 269 3.75 16.48 -12.45
CA ASN A 269 3.00 17.55 -13.13
C ASN A 269 3.74 18.19 -14.31
N GLU A 270 4.75 17.51 -14.87
CA GLU A 270 5.35 17.90 -16.14
C GLU A 270 4.52 17.41 -17.33
N PRO A 271 4.51 18.12 -18.46
CA PRO A 271 3.81 17.68 -19.67
C PRO A 271 4.43 16.40 -20.20
N LEU A 272 3.58 15.46 -20.61
CA LEU A 272 3.98 14.23 -21.31
C LEU A 272 3.86 14.43 -22.82
N GLN A 273 4.57 13.61 -23.61
CA GLN A 273 4.44 13.64 -25.07
C GLN A 273 3.09 13.05 -25.51
N ASP A 274 2.52 13.56 -26.60
CA ASP A 274 1.20 13.17 -27.07
C ASP A 274 1.08 11.66 -27.34
N ASN A 275 2.16 11.02 -27.83
CA ASN A 275 2.22 9.59 -28.12
C ASN A 275 2.66 8.72 -26.93
N THR A 276 2.76 9.28 -25.72
CA THR A 276 3.24 8.54 -24.54
C THR A 276 2.43 7.27 -24.28
N PHE A 277 1.13 7.30 -24.51
CA PHE A 277 0.21 6.18 -24.24
C PHE A 277 -0.19 5.39 -25.50
N GLU A 278 0.50 5.61 -26.62
CA GLU A 278 0.30 4.83 -27.82
C GLU A 278 1.18 3.57 -27.77
N LEU A 279 0.58 2.43 -28.04
CA LEU A 279 1.27 1.16 -28.17
C LEU A 279 0.62 0.38 -29.32
N GLU A 280 1.39 0.14 -30.37
CA GLU A 280 0.96 -0.61 -31.54
C GLU A 280 1.39 -2.07 -31.43
N ARG A 281 0.56 -2.95 -31.99
CA ARG A 281 0.85 -4.38 -32.05
C ARG A 281 2.00 -4.63 -33.03
N PRO A 282 3.11 -5.28 -32.62
CA PRO A 282 4.18 -5.66 -33.52
C PRO A 282 3.70 -6.66 -34.57
N GLU A 283 4.17 -6.52 -35.81
CA GLU A 283 3.88 -7.49 -36.87
C GLU A 283 4.34 -8.89 -36.47
N GLY A 284 3.49 -9.89 -36.75
CA GLY A 284 3.77 -11.29 -36.45
C GLY A 284 3.70 -11.66 -34.96
N SER A 285 3.29 -10.73 -34.06
CA SER A 285 3.09 -11.08 -32.69
C SER A 285 1.90 -12.00 -32.47
N GLU A 286 2.05 -12.98 -31.57
CA GLU A 286 0.99 -13.90 -31.19
C GLU A 286 0.00 -13.19 -30.29
N LEU A 287 -1.27 -13.14 -30.70
CA LEU A 287 -2.34 -12.63 -29.85
C LEU A 287 -2.72 -13.69 -28.83
N LEU A 288 -2.38 -13.45 -27.57
CA LEU A 288 -2.90 -14.24 -26.47
C LEU A 288 -4.33 -13.80 -26.17
N GLN A 289 -5.28 -14.67 -26.52
CA GLN A 289 -6.68 -14.43 -26.13
C GLN A 289 -6.79 -14.50 -24.61
N VAL A 290 -7.24 -13.42 -24.04
CA VAL A 290 -7.71 -13.39 -22.67
C VAL A 290 -8.99 -14.22 -22.64
N ALA A 291 -8.93 -15.40 -22.04
CA ALA A 291 -10.13 -16.23 -21.89
C ALA A 291 -11.20 -15.40 -21.14
N GLN A 292 -12.37 -15.30 -21.77
CA GLN A 292 -13.57 -14.67 -21.21
C GLN A 292 -14.10 -15.45 -20.01
#